data_d0f720c8a836e15cca0b5839690f9931
#
_entry.id   d0f720c8a836e15cca0b5839690f9931
#
_cell.length_a   1.000
_cell.length_b   1.000
_cell.length_c   1.000
_cell.angle_alpha   90.00
_cell.angle_beta   90.00
_cell.angle_gamma   90.00
#
_symmetry.space_group_name_H-M   'P 1'
#
loop_
_entity.id
_entity.type
_entity.pdbx_description
1 polymer ?
#
loop_
_entity_poly.entity_id
_entity_poly.type
_entity_poly.pdbx_seq_one_letter_code
_entity_poly.pdbx_strand_id
1 'polypeptide(L)'
;VIRERVLLADNHQNMLAGVRTLLESMFEKVFMVADEASLLEAAEKIKPDLIIADLSLPVTMEINIARRLYNTFPDIKLIILSVHDDSIAISECMEAGAKGFVLKRTAVNDLVPAIEAVLHDASYISPAALVKPESKALYMKNSAS
;
A
#
# COMPACT_ATOMS: atom_id res chain seq x y z
N VAL A 1 14.93 -2.36 -14.25
CA VAL A 1 13.80 -2.95 -13.57
C VAL A 1 12.60 -3.01 -14.49
N ILE A 2 11.92 -4.14 -14.45
CA ILE A 2 10.94 -4.46 -15.46
C ILE A 2 9.54 -4.54 -14.85
N ARG A 3 9.10 -3.49 -14.20
CA ARG A 3 7.72 -3.41 -13.72
C ARG A 3 6.99 -2.40 -14.58
N GLU A 4 5.89 -2.80 -15.16
CA GLU A 4 5.26 -1.96 -16.16
C GLU A 4 4.48 -0.79 -15.55
N ARG A 5 3.58 -1.06 -14.61
CA ARG A 5 2.64 -0.04 -14.15
C ARG A 5 2.45 -0.05 -12.66
N VAL A 6 2.53 1.12 -12.04
CA VAL A 6 2.16 1.30 -10.64
C VAL A 6 1.16 2.45 -10.55
N LEU A 7 0.16 2.27 -9.70
CA LEU A 7 -0.86 3.28 -9.45
C LEU A 7 -0.73 3.74 -7.99
N LEU A 8 -0.44 5.03 -7.81
CA LEU A 8 -0.26 5.64 -6.50
C LEU A 8 -1.47 6.51 -6.18
N ALA A 9 -2.16 6.20 -5.09
CA ALA A 9 -3.33 6.93 -4.64
C ALA A 9 -3.04 7.66 -3.33
N ASP A 10 -2.97 8.97 -3.38
CA ASP A 10 -2.69 9.81 -2.22
C ASP A 10 -3.16 11.22 -2.51
N ASN A 11 -3.77 11.87 -1.51
CA ASN A 11 -4.21 13.25 -1.64
C ASN A 11 -3.23 14.26 -1.01
N HIS A 12 -2.07 13.83 -0.55
CA HIS A 12 -1.04 14.67 0.07
C HIS A 12 0.11 14.92 -0.92
N GLN A 13 -0.10 15.84 -1.84
CA GLN A 13 0.84 16.06 -2.94
C GLN A 13 2.28 16.35 -2.52
N ASN A 14 2.46 17.07 -1.41
CA ASN A 14 3.80 17.46 -0.97
C ASN A 14 4.65 16.28 -0.47
N MET A 15 4.02 15.20 -0.06
CA MET A 15 4.74 14.03 0.40
C MET A 15 5.10 13.06 -0.73
N LEU A 16 4.55 13.30 -1.91
CA LEU A 16 4.65 12.37 -3.03
C LEU A 16 5.88 12.56 -3.91
N ALA A 17 6.56 13.70 -3.84
CA ALA A 17 7.66 14.00 -4.75
C ALA A 17 8.77 12.95 -4.69
N GLY A 18 9.24 12.63 -3.48
CA GLY A 18 10.28 11.61 -3.30
C GLY A 18 9.80 10.21 -3.64
N VAL A 19 8.59 9.88 -3.27
CA VAL A 19 7.97 8.58 -3.57
C VAL A 19 7.81 8.42 -5.08
N ARG A 20 7.32 9.44 -5.76
CA ARG A 20 7.14 9.41 -7.20
C ARG A 20 8.48 9.17 -7.92
N THR A 21 9.52 9.91 -7.54
CA THR A 21 10.84 9.74 -8.14
C THR A 21 11.34 8.31 -7.96
N LEU A 22 11.17 7.76 -6.76
CA LEU A 22 11.55 6.39 -6.48
C LEU A 22 10.79 5.40 -7.38
N LEU A 23 9.47 5.58 -7.51
CA LEU A 23 8.65 4.70 -8.34
C LEU A 23 9.02 4.82 -9.81
N GLU A 24 9.34 6.02 -10.28
CA GLU A 24 9.77 6.22 -11.67
C GLU A 24 11.07 5.51 -11.99
N SER A 25 11.90 5.23 -10.99
CA SER A 25 13.12 4.45 -11.18
C SER A 25 12.85 2.94 -11.26
N MET A 26 11.69 2.48 -10.82
CA MET A 26 11.36 1.05 -10.73
C MET A 26 10.31 0.60 -11.75
N PHE A 27 9.44 1.49 -12.16
CA PHE A 27 8.33 1.17 -13.06
C PHE A 27 8.42 1.93 -14.36
N GLU A 28 7.96 1.31 -15.41
CA GLU A 28 7.91 1.95 -16.72
C GLU A 28 6.91 3.11 -16.72
N LYS A 29 5.77 2.93 -16.07
CA LYS A 29 4.74 3.96 -15.97
C LYS A 29 4.23 4.10 -14.54
N VAL A 30 4.17 5.34 -14.07
CA VAL A 30 3.65 5.69 -12.77
C VAL A 30 2.42 6.57 -12.96
N PHE A 31 1.29 6.13 -12.45
CA PHE A 31 0.04 6.87 -12.49
C PHE A 31 -0.30 7.34 -11.08
N MET A 32 -0.83 8.55 -10.98
CA MET A 32 -1.17 9.14 -9.69
C MET A 32 -2.61 9.59 -9.68
N VAL A 33 -3.34 9.24 -8.62
CA VAL A 33 -4.72 9.67 -8.40
C VAL A 33 -4.87 10.18 -6.97
N ALA A 34 -5.90 10.98 -6.73
CA ALA A 34 -6.03 11.68 -5.44
C ALA A 34 -7.33 11.34 -4.70
N ASP A 35 -8.20 10.53 -5.26
CA ASP A 35 -9.48 10.20 -4.62
C ASP A 35 -9.93 8.78 -4.98
N GLU A 36 -10.96 8.31 -4.28
CA GLU A 36 -11.47 6.97 -4.44
C GLU A 36 -12.00 6.70 -5.86
N ALA A 37 -12.78 7.61 -6.40
CA ALA A 37 -13.39 7.42 -7.70
C ALA A 37 -12.32 7.28 -8.80
N SER A 38 -11.32 8.17 -8.78
CA SER A 38 -10.22 8.13 -9.74
C SER A 38 -9.39 6.85 -9.58
N LEU A 39 -9.19 6.41 -8.32
CA LEU A 39 -8.44 5.19 -8.04
C LEU A 39 -9.14 3.96 -8.64
N LEU A 40 -10.43 3.81 -8.38
CA LEU A 40 -11.17 2.66 -8.88
C LEU A 40 -11.27 2.65 -10.40
N GLU A 41 -11.49 3.81 -11.00
CA GLU A 41 -11.55 3.93 -12.45
C GLU A 41 -10.18 3.61 -13.07
N ALA A 42 -9.11 4.16 -12.54
CA ALA A 42 -7.77 3.91 -13.06
C ALA A 42 -7.38 2.45 -12.89
N ALA A 43 -7.67 1.84 -11.74
CA ALA A 43 -7.34 0.44 -11.50
C ALA A 43 -8.00 -0.48 -12.53
N GLU A 44 -9.25 -0.19 -12.87
CA GLU A 44 -9.96 -0.99 -13.86
C GLU A 44 -9.40 -0.81 -15.27
N LYS A 45 -9.10 0.43 -15.66
CA LYS A 45 -8.63 0.73 -17.01
C LYS A 45 -7.17 0.37 -17.24
N ILE A 46 -6.32 0.68 -16.27
CA ILE A 46 -4.87 0.51 -16.42
C ILE A 46 -4.44 -0.91 -16.11
N LYS A 47 -5.13 -1.57 -15.20
CA LYS A 47 -4.77 -2.90 -14.68
C LYS A 47 -3.31 -2.89 -14.20
N PRO A 48 -3.01 -2.10 -13.15
CA PRO A 48 -1.65 -1.95 -12.69
C PRO A 48 -1.11 -3.24 -12.09
N ASP A 49 0.20 -3.38 -12.11
CA ASP A 49 0.88 -4.51 -11.45
C ASP A 49 0.87 -4.34 -9.94
N LEU A 50 0.78 -3.10 -9.47
CA LEU A 50 0.81 -2.78 -8.07
C LEU A 50 0.01 -1.51 -7.81
N ILE A 51 -0.74 -1.49 -6.71
CA ILE A 51 -1.36 -0.27 -6.20
C ILE A 51 -0.70 0.08 -4.87
N ILE A 52 -0.35 1.35 -4.72
CA ILE A 52 0.12 1.91 -3.45
C ILE A 52 -0.89 2.97 -3.05
N ALA A 53 -1.57 2.79 -1.93
CA ALA A 53 -2.65 3.67 -1.51
C ALA A 53 -2.47 4.17 -0.09
N ASP A 54 -2.74 5.46 0.09
CA ASP A 54 -2.75 6.11 1.41
C ASP A 54 -3.95 5.60 2.21
N LEU A 55 -3.70 5.11 3.42
CA LEU A 55 -4.76 4.62 4.31
C LEU A 55 -5.79 5.71 4.62
N SER A 56 -5.36 6.97 4.66
CA SER A 56 -6.25 8.09 4.96
C SER A 56 -7.10 8.56 3.77
N LEU A 57 -6.96 7.91 2.62
CA LEU A 57 -7.77 8.27 1.46
C LEU A 57 -9.25 8.05 1.78
N PRO A 58 -10.10 9.10 1.68
CA PRO A 58 -11.51 8.95 2.01
C PRO A 58 -12.22 7.95 1.12
N VAL A 59 -13.05 7.09 1.72
CA VAL A 59 -13.89 6.13 1.01
C VAL A 59 -15.35 6.37 1.35
N THR A 60 -16.22 6.13 0.39
CA THR A 60 -17.65 6.38 0.56
C THR A 60 -18.34 5.37 1.46
N MET A 61 -17.77 4.19 1.62
CA MET A 61 -18.30 3.14 2.51
C MET A 61 -17.54 3.18 3.83
N GLU A 62 -18.16 2.64 4.89
CA GLU A 62 -17.52 2.60 6.22
C GLU A 62 -16.51 1.46 6.31
N ILE A 63 -15.56 1.45 5.38
CA ILE A 63 -14.47 0.48 5.33
C ILE A 63 -13.20 1.24 4.92
N ASN A 64 -12.04 0.66 5.20
CA ASN A 64 -10.81 1.29 4.76
C ASN A 64 -10.54 1.03 3.26
N ILE A 65 -9.60 1.77 2.70
CA ILE A 65 -9.30 1.67 1.26
C ILE A 65 -8.79 0.27 0.88
N ALA A 66 -8.10 -0.42 1.78
CA ALA A 66 -7.63 -1.77 1.49
C ALA A 66 -8.81 -2.72 1.27
N ARG A 67 -9.81 -2.66 2.14
CA ARG A 67 -11.02 -3.50 2.00
C ARG A 67 -11.77 -3.13 0.72
N ARG A 68 -11.87 -1.85 0.43
CA ARG A 68 -12.55 -1.37 -0.78
C ARG A 68 -11.90 -1.94 -2.04
N LEU A 69 -10.59 -1.89 -2.11
CA LEU A 69 -9.85 -2.41 -3.25
C LEU A 69 -9.93 -3.93 -3.34
N TYR A 70 -9.82 -4.62 -2.23
CA TYR A 70 -9.91 -6.07 -2.23
C TYR A 70 -11.29 -6.55 -2.68
N ASN A 71 -12.35 -5.86 -2.24
CA ASN A 71 -13.72 -6.23 -2.63
C ASN A 71 -13.94 -6.04 -4.14
N THR A 72 -13.30 -5.06 -4.74
CA THR A 72 -13.47 -4.74 -6.16
C THR A 72 -12.48 -5.51 -7.04
N PHE A 73 -11.24 -5.68 -6.58
CA PHE A 73 -10.16 -6.32 -7.32
C PHE A 73 -9.45 -7.33 -6.42
N PRO A 74 -10.01 -8.54 -6.23
CA PRO A 74 -9.46 -9.49 -5.24
C PRO A 74 -8.01 -9.95 -5.49
N ASP A 75 -7.56 -9.88 -6.72
CA ASP A 75 -6.21 -10.34 -7.08
C ASP A 75 -5.17 -9.22 -7.10
N ILE A 76 -5.56 -7.99 -6.73
CA ILE A 76 -4.66 -6.85 -6.79
C ILE A 76 -3.56 -6.96 -5.74
N LYS A 77 -2.36 -6.55 -6.12
CA LYS A 77 -1.24 -6.41 -5.19
C LYS A 77 -1.28 -5.00 -4.64
N LEU A 78 -1.38 -4.89 -3.32
CA LEU A 78 -1.63 -3.62 -2.65
C LEU A 78 -0.65 -3.38 -1.52
N ILE A 79 -0.03 -2.21 -1.54
CA ILE A 79 0.75 -1.67 -0.41
C ILE A 79 0.01 -0.48 0.14
N ILE A 80 -0.19 -0.45 1.46
CA ILE A 80 -0.78 0.69 2.15
C ILE A 80 0.32 1.59 2.68
N LEU A 81 0.20 2.89 2.42
CA LEU A 81 1.03 3.93 3.05
C LEU A 81 0.24 4.52 4.21
N SER A 82 0.87 4.71 5.36
CA SER A 82 0.17 5.22 6.53
C SER A 82 1.08 6.09 7.40
N VAL A 83 0.50 7.12 8.01
CA VAL A 83 1.15 7.87 9.09
C VAL A 83 0.92 7.17 10.43
N HIS A 84 0.01 6.22 10.50
CA HIS A 84 -0.34 5.49 11.73
C HIS A 84 0.41 4.17 11.80
N ASP A 85 0.91 3.84 12.99
CA ASP A 85 1.68 2.63 13.22
C ASP A 85 1.06 1.73 14.30
N ASP A 86 -0.21 1.99 14.68
CA ASP A 86 -0.86 1.19 15.70
C ASP A 86 -1.25 -0.19 15.17
N SER A 87 -1.34 -1.14 16.10
CA SER A 87 -1.61 -2.53 15.75
C SER A 87 -2.97 -2.74 15.11
N ILE A 88 -3.96 -1.92 15.45
CA ILE A 88 -5.29 -2.04 14.89
C ILE A 88 -5.28 -1.67 13.41
N ALA A 89 -4.65 -0.55 13.07
CA ALA A 89 -4.56 -0.12 11.68
C ALA A 89 -3.84 -1.15 10.81
N ILE A 90 -2.71 -1.67 11.31
CA ILE A 90 -1.95 -2.69 10.59
C ILE A 90 -2.79 -3.95 10.39
N SER A 91 -3.40 -4.44 11.47
CA SER A 91 -4.21 -5.65 11.42
C SER A 91 -5.39 -5.51 10.45
N GLU A 92 -6.10 -4.40 10.51
CA GLU A 92 -7.25 -4.17 9.63
C GLU A 92 -6.84 -4.17 8.15
N CYS A 93 -5.71 -3.53 7.82
CA CYS A 93 -5.23 -3.49 6.44
C CYS A 93 -4.81 -4.86 5.94
N MET A 94 -4.04 -5.58 6.74
CA MET A 94 -3.54 -6.89 6.32
C MET A 94 -4.68 -7.92 6.22
N GLU A 95 -5.63 -7.89 7.14
CA GLU A 95 -6.81 -8.74 7.08
C GLU A 95 -7.72 -8.40 5.90
N ALA A 96 -7.72 -7.14 5.51
CA ALA A 96 -8.51 -6.68 4.37
C ALA A 96 -7.93 -7.10 3.02
N GLY A 97 -6.70 -7.62 3.00
CA GLY A 97 -6.08 -8.11 1.77
C GLY A 97 -4.85 -7.34 1.31
N ALA A 98 -4.41 -6.32 2.06
CA ALA A 98 -3.17 -5.64 1.73
C ALA A 98 -1.99 -6.60 1.90
N LYS A 99 -1.02 -6.49 1.03
CA LYS A 99 0.20 -7.30 1.09
C LYS A 99 1.35 -6.56 1.73
N GLY A 100 1.29 -5.24 1.74
CA GLY A 100 2.31 -4.41 2.34
C GLY A 100 1.72 -3.29 3.17
N PHE A 101 2.42 -2.92 4.24
CA PHE A 101 2.08 -1.79 5.09
C PHE A 101 3.37 -1.01 5.34
N VAL A 102 3.44 0.21 4.80
CA VAL A 102 4.63 1.05 4.85
C VAL A 102 4.31 2.36 5.54
N LEU A 103 5.12 2.71 6.53
CA LEU A 103 4.99 4.00 7.20
C LEU A 103 5.50 5.11 6.30
N LYS A 104 4.75 6.21 6.22
CA LYS A 104 5.15 7.35 5.38
C LYS A 104 6.49 7.93 5.79
N ARG A 105 6.77 7.98 7.11
CA ARG A 105 8.04 8.54 7.61
C ARG A 105 9.27 7.73 7.22
N THR A 106 9.10 6.45 6.88
CA THR A 106 10.21 5.59 6.48
C THR A 106 10.09 5.11 5.03
N ALA A 107 9.17 5.68 4.27
CA ALA A 107 8.86 5.20 2.92
C ALA A 107 10.06 5.20 1.98
N VAL A 108 10.95 6.19 2.09
CA VAL A 108 12.14 6.27 1.24
C VAL A 108 13.00 5.01 1.39
N ASN A 109 13.09 4.47 2.60
CA ASN A 109 13.89 3.27 2.88
C ASN A 109 13.10 1.98 2.70
N ASP A 110 11.78 2.01 2.90
CA ASP A 110 10.97 0.80 2.96
C ASP A 110 10.30 0.43 1.65
N LEU A 111 10.04 1.39 0.77
CA LEU A 111 9.25 1.10 -0.44
C LEU A 111 9.91 0.10 -1.37
N VAL A 112 11.20 0.19 -1.60
CA VAL A 112 11.87 -0.75 -2.51
C VAL A 112 11.75 -2.18 -2.00
N PRO A 113 12.14 -2.49 -0.75
CA PRO A 113 11.98 -3.86 -0.26
C PRO A 113 10.51 -4.30 -0.16
N ALA A 114 9.60 -3.37 0.15
CA ALA A 114 8.18 -3.69 0.19
C ALA A 114 7.66 -4.07 -1.19
N ILE A 115 8.00 -3.29 -2.20
CA ILE A 115 7.59 -3.54 -3.58
C ILE A 115 8.12 -4.89 -4.06
N GLU A 116 9.40 -5.16 -3.82
CA GLU A 116 9.99 -6.42 -4.21
C GLU A 116 9.31 -7.61 -3.53
N ALA A 117 9.05 -7.50 -2.22
CA ALA A 117 8.37 -8.55 -1.49
C ALA A 117 6.97 -8.80 -2.05
N VAL A 118 6.19 -7.74 -2.21
CA VAL A 118 4.79 -7.86 -2.66
C VAL A 118 4.70 -8.39 -4.08
N LEU A 119 5.58 -7.96 -4.97
CA LEU A 119 5.58 -8.47 -6.34
C LEU A 119 6.00 -9.93 -6.42
N HIS A 120 6.67 -10.45 -5.41
CA HIS A 120 7.01 -11.87 -5.30
C HIS A 120 6.05 -12.64 -4.39
N ASP A 121 4.86 -12.10 -4.19
CA ASP A 121 3.78 -12.72 -3.41
C ASP A 121 4.11 -12.88 -1.92
N ALA A 122 5.04 -12.10 -1.40
CA ALA A 122 5.34 -12.04 0.03
C ALA A 122 4.68 -10.82 0.66
N SER A 123 4.62 -10.79 1.98
CA SER A 123 4.10 -9.65 2.74
C SER A 123 5.24 -8.79 3.26
N TYR A 124 4.94 -7.53 3.52
CA TYR A 124 5.92 -6.60 4.09
C TYR A 124 5.24 -5.63 5.05
N ILE A 125 5.85 -5.44 6.21
CA ILE A 125 5.45 -4.39 7.15
C ILE A 125 6.70 -3.62 7.53
N SER A 126 6.62 -2.29 7.49
CA SER A 126 7.75 -1.43 7.87
C SER A 126 8.33 -1.87 9.23
N PRO A 127 9.64 -2.12 9.31
CA PRO A 127 10.24 -2.56 10.58
C PRO A 127 9.97 -1.63 11.75
N ALA A 128 9.89 -0.31 11.50
CA ALA A 128 9.61 0.67 12.55
C ALA A 128 8.22 0.47 13.17
N ALA A 129 7.26 -0.08 12.42
CA ALA A 129 5.93 -0.40 12.95
C ALA A 129 5.95 -1.65 13.84
N LEU A 130 6.91 -2.53 13.62
CA LEU A 130 7.03 -3.80 14.35
C LEU A 130 7.81 -3.69 15.67
N VAL A 131 8.34 -2.50 15.99
CA VAL A 131 9.02 -2.32 17.28
C VAL A 131 8.02 -2.26 18.44
N LYS A 132 6.74 -2.02 18.17
CA LYS A 132 5.70 -2.06 19.19
C LYS A 132 5.32 -3.52 19.44
N PRO A 133 5.35 -4.00 20.70
CA PRO A 133 5.08 -5.40 20.98
C PRO A 133 3.76 -5.93 20.44
N GLU A 134 2.70 -5.16 20.56
CA GLU A 134 1.39 -5.56 20.08
C GLU A 134 1.31 -5.67 18.55
N SER A 135 1.94 -4.74 17.84
CA SER A 135 1.95 -4.78 16.35
C SER A 135 2.74 -5.99 15.86
N LYS A 136 3.89 -6.25 16.50
CA LYS A 136 4.73 -7.39 16.16
C LYS A 136 4.00 -8.70 16.44
N ALA A 137 3.31 -8.79 17.57
CA ALA A 137 2.57 -10.00 17.92
C ALA A 137 1.45 -10.29 16.92
N LEU A 138 0.71 -9.26 16.50
CA LEU A 138 -0.34 -9.41 15.50
C LEU A 138 0.21 -9.86 14.16
N TYR A 139 1.29 -9.28 13.72
CA TYR A 139 1.92 -9.66 12.46
C TYR A 139 2.37 -11.12 12.47
N MET A 140 3.04 -11.52 13.54
CA MET A 140 3.52 -12.90 13.67
C MET A 140 2.38 -13.90 13.72
N LYS A 141 1.29 -13.56 14.38
CA LYS A 141 0.10 -14.40 14.43
C LYS A 141 -0.50 -14.60 13.06
N ASN A 142 -0.65 -13.53 12.29
CA ASN A 142 -1.22 -13.59 10.95
C ASN A 142 -0.31 -14.34 9.98
N SER A 143 1.00 -14.20 10.12
CA SER A 143 1.97 -14.89 9.28
C SER A 143 2.01 -16.39 9.54
N ALA A 144 1.72 -16.81 10.77
CA ALA A 144 1.72 -18.23 11.16
C ALA A 144 0.48 -18.98 10.68
N SER A 145 -0.54 -18.27 10.31
CA SER A 145 -1.77 -18.87 9.83
C SER A 145 -1.82 -18.86 8.31
#